data_06f9dae5ae19d5fa3ebb02c1c98d8a05
#
_entry.id   06f9dae5ae19d5fa3ebb02c1c98d8a05
#
_cell.length_a   1.000
_cell.length_b   1.000
_cell.length_c   1.000
_cell.angle_alpha   90.00
_cell.angle_beta   90.00
_cell.angle_gamma   90.00
#
_symmetry.space_group_name_H-M   'P 1'
#
loop_
_entity.id
_entity.type
_entity.pdbx_description
1 polymer ?
#
loop_
_entity_poly.entity_id
_entity_poly.type
_entity_poly.pdbx_seq_one_letter_code
_entity_poly.pdbx_strand_id
1 'polypeptide(L)'
;MPLRITNVGDVTPFEYEFEPPIQGRMADIGRALGSAAIGLVIQTVRPGCRSSRRHKHIFQEEILVVTAGNGTLHHGDEPFPVRPGDVVCYLPGDAEPHTFENTGSDDLVVWAFGNRFRHEVCVYPDQGVAFVEGLGADVPLASLVTSQWTEERRQR
;
A
#
# COMPACT_ATOMS: atom_id res chain seq x y z
N MET A 1 23.21 18.50 -13.11
CA MET A 1 21.77 18.23 -12.92
C MET A 1 21.26 19.18 -11.84
N PRO A 2 20.06 19.77 -11.97
CA PRO A 2 19.50 20.58 -10.89
C PRO A 2 19.19 19.72 -9.66
N LEU A 3 19.34 20.32 -8.47
CA LEU A 3 18.92 19.71 -7.20
C LEU A 3 17.40 19.46 -7.24
N ARG A 4 16.99 18.27 -6.83
CA ARG A 4 15.58 17.90 -6.66
C ARG A 4 15.27 17.95 -5.16
N ILE A 5 14.53 18.96 -4.75
CA ILE A 5 14.15 19.22 -3.36
C ILE A 5 12.73 19.72 -3.31
N THR A 6 11.96 19.27 -2.34
CA THR A 6 10.64 19.80 -2.00
C THR A 6 10.40 19.70 -0.50
N ASN A 7 9.52 20.53 0.01
CA ASN A 7 8.96 20.31 1.34
C ASN A 7 7.69 19.48 1.19
N VAL A 8 7.46 18.53 2.07
CA VAL A 8 6.27 17.68 2.01
C VAL A 8 4.97 18.48 2.12
N GLY A 9 4.98 19.60 2.84
CA GLY A 9 3.86 20.52 2.97
C GLY A 9 3.54 21.30 1.68
N ASP A 10 4.46 21.37 0.72
CA ASP A 10 4.27 22.05 -0.57
C ASP A 10 3.68 21.11 -1.66
N VAL A 11 3.61 19.81 -1.39
CA VAL A 11 3.02 18.83 -2.31
C VAL A 11 1.53 18.73 -2.04
N THR A 12 0.73 19.21 -2.97
CA THR A 12 -0.74 19.14 -2.86
C THR A 12 -1.21 17.69 -2.84
N PRO A 13 -1.85 17.24 -1.75
CA PRO A 13 -2.42 15.90 -1.72
C PRO A 13 -3.68 15.84 -2.60
N PHE A 14 -3.99 14.66 -3.11
CA PHE A 14 -5.30 14.38 -3.71
C PHE A 14 -6.17 13.60 -2.71
N GLU A 15 -7.46 13.88 -2.71
CA GLU A 15 -8.45 13.11 -1.95
C GLU A 15 -8.73 11.81 -2.70
N TYR A 16 -8.88 10.72 -1.97
CA TYR A 16 -9.39 9.46 -2.51
C TYR A 16 -10.57 8.97 -1.67
N GLU A 17 -11.54 8.43 -2.36
CA GLU A 17 -12.71 7.80 -1.76
C GLU A 17 -13.11 6.61 -2.64
N PHE A 18 -13.08 5.45 -2.05
CA PHE A 18 -13.56 4.21 -2.66
C PHE A 18 -14.84 3.76 -1.94
N GLU A 19 -15.10 2.46 -1.87
CA GLU A 19 -16.17 1.97 -1.00
C GLU A 19 -15.88 2.29 0.49
N PRO A 20 -16.85 2.81 1.26
CA PRO A 20 -16.65 3.04 2.69
C PRO A 20 -16.17 1.76 3.42
N PRO A 21 -15.24 1.87 4.37
CA PRO A 21 -14.69 3.10 4.97
C PRO A 21 -13.38 3.58 4.34
N ILE A 22 -13.06 3.24 3.11
CA ILE A 22 -11.76 3.54 2.47
C ILE A 22 -11.79 4.95 1.91
N GLN A 23 -11.20 5.89 2.63
CA GLN A 23 -11.05 7.28 2.21
C GLN A 23 -9.93 8.00 2.96
N GLY A 24 -9.33 8.99 2.31
CA GLY A 24 -8.26 9.79 2.90
C GLY A 24 -7.66 10.76 1.90
N ARG A 25 -6.46 11.22 2.24
CA ARG A 25 -5.64 12.08 1.37
C ARG A 25 -4.30 11.41 1.10
N MET A 26 -3.76 11.60 -0.09
CA MET A 26 -2.49 11.02 -0.49
C MET A 26 -1.62 12.05 -1.19
N ALA A 27 -0.38 12.22 -0.74
CA ALA A 27 0.63 13.05 -1.40
C ALA A 27 1.76 12.17 -1.93
N ASP A 28 1.96 12.10 -3.25
CA ASP A 28 3.06 11.33 -3.87
C ASP A 28 4.32 12.20 -3.98
N ILE A 29 5.10 12.20 -2.93
CA ILE A 29 6.35 12.97 -2.82
C ILE A 29 7.40 12.44 -3.79
N GLY A 30 7.49 11.12 -3.93
CA GLY A 30 8.40 10.47 -4.86
C GLY A 30 8.18 10.95 -6.30
N ARG A 31 6.92 11.04 -6.73
CA ARG A 31 6.56 11.53 -8.07
C ARG A 31 6.84 13.03 -8.21
N ALA A 32 6.52 13.84 -7.21
CA ALA A 32 6.81 15.27 -7.21
C ALA A 32 8.31 15.56 -7.40
N LEU A 33 9.17 14.71 -6.85
CA LEU A 33 10.62 14.77 -7.03
C LEU A 33 11.14 14.09 -8.31
N GLY A 34 10.27 13.41 -9.08
CA GLY A 34 10.64 12.66 -10.27
C GLY A 34 11.44 11.40 -9.96
N SER A 35 11.23 10.78 -8.80
CA SER A 35 11.80 9.47 -8.48
C SER A 35 11.17 8.40 -9.36
N ALA A 36 12.02 7.57 -9.98
CA ALA A 36 11.58 6.51 -10.88
C ALA A 36 11.54 5.12 -10.20
N ALA A 37 12.44 4.89 -9.25
CA ALA A 37 12.63 3.56 -8.65
C ALA A 37 12.04 3.43 -7.24
N ILE A 38 11.99 4.53 -6.49
CA ILE A 38 11.50 4.53 -5.11
C ILE A 38 10.26 5.42 -5.03
N GLY A 39 9.18 4.88 -4.51
CA GLY A 39 8.00 5.60 -4.10
C GLY A 39 8.18 6.17 -2.71
N LEU A 40 7.66 7.36 -2.47
CA LEU A 40 7.36 7.90 -1.16
C LEU A 40 6.00 8.55 -1.24
N VAL A 41 5.06 7.98 -0.52
CA VAL A 41 3.68 8.46 -0.45
C VAL A 41 3.36 8.76 1.00
N ILE A 42 2.70 9.88 1.25
CA ILE A 42 2.16 10.22 2.57
C ILE A 42 0.66 10.05 2.50
N GLN A 43 0.15 9.12 3.30
CA GLN A 43 -1.28 8.88 3.47
C GLN A 43 -1.76 9.54 4.76
N THR A 44 -2.88 10.27 4.66
CA THR A 44 -3.57 10.85 5.81
C THR A 44 -4.97 10.26 5.86
N VAL A 45 -5.25 9.50 6.90
CA VAL A 45 -6.49 8.74 7.08
C VAL A 45 -7.31 9.38 8.19
N ARG A 46 -8.56 9.76 7.89
CA ARG A 46 -9.47 10.37 8.86
C ARG A 46 -9.95 9.36 9.90
N PRO A 47 -10.37 9.82 11.11
CA PRO A 47 -10.98 8.93 12.09
C PRO A 47 -12.11 8.07 11.53
N GLY A 48 -12.10 6.77 11.85
CA GLY A 48 -13.08 5.80 11.38
C GLY A 48 -12.87 5.30 9.94
N CYS A 49 -11.82 5.77 9.26
CA CYS A 49 -11.53 5.37 7.88
C CYS A 49 -10.34 4.41 7.78
N ARG A 50 -10.19 3.78 6.61
CA ARG A 50 -9.06 2.93 6.24
C ARG A 50 -8.21 3.57 5.16
N SER A 51 -6.90 3.28 5.18
CA SER A 51 -5.94 3.82 4.22
C SER A 51 -6.11 3.25 2.82
N SER A 52 -6.56 2.00 2.72
CA SER A 52 -6.65 1.26 1.46
C SER A 52 -7.57 0.05 1.63
N ARG A 53 -7.90 -0.60 0.52
CA ARG A 53 -8.31 -2.00 0.56
C ARG A 53 -7.21 -2.83 1.21
N ARG A 54 -7.56 -3.86 1.95
CA ARG A 54 -6.60 -4.82 2.47
C ARG A 54 -5.92 -5.53 1.29
N HIS A 55 -4.58 -5.42 1.22
CA HIS A 55 -3.82 -5.86 0.06
C HIS A 55 -2.44 -6.39 0.42
N LYS A 56 -1.83 -7.08 -0.53
CA LYS A 56 -0.45 -7.52 -0.48
C LYS A 56 0.24 -7.39 -1.83
N HIS A 57 1.55 -7.20 -1.78
CA HIS A 57 2.41 -7.01 -2.92
C HIS A 57 3.14 -8.29 -3.32
N ILE A 58 3.25 -8.58 -4.62
CA ILE A 58 3.99 -9.75 -5.10
C ILE A 58 5.48 -9.42 -5.31
N PHE A 59 5.79 -8.24 -5.82
CA PHE A 59 7.17 -7.86 -6.16
C PHE A 59 7.66 -6.63 -5.39
N GLN A 60 6.75 -5.80 -4.89
CA GLN A 60 7.11 -4.60 -4.16
C GLN A 60 7.47 -4.93 -2.71
N GLU A 61 8.61 -4.39 -2.26
CA GLU A 61 8.94 -4.24 -0.85
C GLU A 61 8.41 -2.90 -0.35
N GLU A 62 7.81 -2.89 0.83
CA GLU A 62 7.22 -1.69 1.39
C GLU A 62 7.62 -1.50 2.84
N ILE A 63 8.04 -0.27 3.19
CA ILE A 63 8.27 0.16 4.56
C ILE A 63 7.27 1.27 4.90
N LEU A 64 6.51 1.07 5.96
CA LEU A 64 5.46 1.96 6.42
C LEU A 64 5.83 2.55 7.77
N VAL A 65 5.78 3.87 7.90
CA VAL A 65 6.13 4.59 9.12
C VAL A 65 4.94 5.41 9.59
N VAL A 66 4.45 5.13 10.79
CA VAL A 66 3.43 5.97 11.43
C VAL A 66 4.11 7.21 11.98
N THR A 67 3.69 8.39 11.51
CA THR A 67 4.32 9.67 11.92
C THR A 67 3.41 10.54 12.78
N ALA A 68 2.08 10.36 12.71
CA ALA A 68 1.13 11.07 13.56
C ALA A 68 -0.16 10.23 13.72
N GLY A 69 -0.91 10.53 14.77
CA GLY A 69 -2.15 9.82 15.11
C GLY A 69 -1.92 8.43 15.70
N ASN A 70 -3.01 7.79 16.08
CA ASN A 70 -3.02 6.40 16.55
C ASN A 70 -4.05 5.63 15.72
N GLY A 71 -3.80 4.34 15.51
CA GLY A 71 -4.71 3.52 14.72
C GLY A 71 -4.46 2.03 14.94
N THR A 72 -4.96 1.25 14.01
CA THR A 72 -4.79 -0.20 13.97
C THR A 72 -4.24 -0.60 12.61
N LEU A 73 -3.15 -1.36 12.61
CA LEU A 73 -2.69 -2.10 11.45
C LEU A 73 -3.40 -3.45 11.44
N HIS A 74 -4.13 -3.75 10.39
CA HIS A 74 -4.64 -5.09 10.11
C HIS A 74 -3.59 -5.85 9.28
N HIS A 75 -3.06 -6.93 9.83
CA HIS A 75 -2.11 -7.84 9.19
C HIS A 75 -2.74 -9.23 9.11
N GLY A 76 -3.14 -9.65 7.93
CA GLY A 76 -4.04 -10.79 7.80
C GLY A 76 -5.33 -10.51 8.57
N ASP A 77 -5.71 -11.44 9.45
CA ASP A 77 -6.88 -11.31 10.30
C ASP A 77 -6.57 -10.74 11.70
N GLU A 78 -5.29 -10.43 11.96
CA GLU A 78 -4.85 -9.94 13.27
C GLU A 78 -4.74 -8.40 13.30
N PRO A 79 -5.34 -7.73 14.30
CA PRO A 79 -5.21 -6.30 14.52
C PRO A 79 -4.03 -5.99 15.44
N PHE A 80 -3.21 -5.00 15.05
CA PHE A 80 -2.09 -4.49 15.85
C PHE A 80 -2.29 -2.99 16.09
N PRO A 81 -2.36 -2.50 17.35
CA PRO A 81 -2.39 -1.08 17.61
C PRO A 81 -1.08 -0.43 17.17
N VAL A 82 -1.20 0.74 16.54
CA VAL A 82 -0.05 1.51 16.05
C VAL A 82 -0.08 2.96 16.51
N ARG A 83 1.11 3.53 16.68
CA ARG A 83 1.32 4.90 17.16
C ARG A 83 2.53 5.55 16.47
N PRO A 84 2.73 6.87 16.60
CA PRO A 84 3.88 7.55 16.02
C PRO A 84 5.22 6.91 16.42
N GLY A 85 6.07 6.65 15.42
CA GLY A 85 7.35 5.99 15.55
C GLY A 85 7.33 4.49 15.25
N ASP A 86 6.16 3.87 15.12
CA ASP A 86 6.08 2.47 14.69
C ASP A 86 6.44 2.35 13.21
N VAL A 87 7.21 1.31 12.88
CA VAL A 87 7.69 1.00 11.54
C VAL A 87 7.35 -0.45 11.22
N VAL A 88 6.78 -0.66 10.05
CA VAL A 88 6.42 -2.01 9.54
C VAL A 88 7.10 -2.21 8.19
N CYS A 89 7.58 -3.42 7.93
CA CYS A 89 8.16 -3.80 6.64
C CYS A 89 7.40 -5.00 6.09
N TYR A 90 7.02 -4.90 4.83
CA TYR A 90 6.47 -6.00 4.03
C TYR A 90 7.45 -6.37 2.94
N LEU A 91 7.84 -7.63 2.90
CA LEU A 91 8.73 -8.16 1.86
C LEU A 91 7.93 -8.60 0.63
N PRO A 92 8.56 -8.62 -0.55
CA PRO A 92 7.93 -9.13 -1.75
C PRO A 92 7.38 -10.54 -1.55
N GLY A 93 6.09 -10.72 -1.85
CA GLY A 93 5.42 -12.02 -1.75
C GLY A 93 5.01 -12.44 -0.34
N ASP A 94 5.07 -11.54 0.66
CA ASP A 94 4.50 -11.80 1.97
C ASP A 94 3.05 -12.28 1.86
N ALA A 95 2.70 -13.29 2.67
CA ALA A 95 1.42 -13.97 2.55
C ALA A 95 0.25 -13.10 3.02
N GLU A 96 0.47 -12.33 4.08
CA GLU A 96 -0.60 -11.63 4.77
C GLU A 96 -0.90 -10.26 4.16
N PRO A 97 -2.17 -10.00 3.79
CA PRO A 97 -2.59 -8.69 3.33
C PRO A 97 -2.68 -7.70 4.48
N HIS A 98 -2.50 -6.41 4.18
CA HIS A 98 -2.51 -5.38 5.20
C HIS A 98 -3.33 -4.13 4.80
N THR A 99 -3.73 -3.37 5.82
CA THR A 99 -4.29 -2.01 5.72
C THR A 99 -4.23 -1.33 7.08
N PHE A 100 -4.15 0.00 7.09
CA PHE A 100 -4.30 0.77 8.31
C PHE A 100 -5.75 1.25 8.47
N GLU A 101 -6.24 1.21 9.70
CA GLU A 101 -7.50 1.82 10.12
C GLU A 101 -7.22 2.89 11.17
N ASN A 102 -7.75 4.07 10.96
CA ASN A 102 -7.67 5.12 11.96
C ASN A 102 -8.75 4.87 13.04
N THR A 103 -8.35 4.24 14.13
CA THR A 103 -9.19 3.98 15.31
C THR A 103 -9.03 5.05 16.40
N GLY A 104 -8.23 6.10 16.11
CA GLY A 104 -8.03 7.26 16.99
C GLY A 104 -9.01 8.40 16.72
N SER A 105 -8.76 9.55 17.37
CA SER A 105 -9.56 10.77 17.26
C SER A 105 -8.99 11.81 16.29
N ASP A 106 -7.69 11.69 15.99
CA ASP A 106 -6.96 12.60 15.12
C ASP A 106 -6.56 11.90 13.83
N ASP A 107 -6.19 12.65 12.79
CA ASP A 107 -5.71 12.08 11.53
C ASP A 107 -4.53 11.13 11.76
N LEU A 108 -4.62 9.90 11.25
CA LEU A 108 -3.53 8.95 11.21
C LEU A 108 -2.68 9.22 9.97
N VAL A 109 -1.38 9.50 10.16
CA VAL A 109 -0.47 9.80 9.07
C VAL A 109 0.57 8.69 8.93
N VAL A 110 0.59 8.06 7.75
CA VAL A 110 1.50 6.97 7.41
C VAL A 110 2.34 7.37 6.21
N TRP A 111 3.66 7.26 6.34
CA TRP A 111 4.60 7.41 5.24
C TRP A 111 4.90 6.02 4.67
N ALA A 112 4.62 5.84 3.40
CA ALA A 112 4.84 4.58 2.68
C ALA A 112 6.03 4.75 1.73
N PHE A 113 7.06 3.96 1.96
CA PHE A 113 8.24 3.83 1.09
C PHE A 113 8.15 2.49 0.39
N GLY A 114 8.22 2.49 -0.93
CA GLY A 114 8.22 1.24 -1.69
C GLY A 114 9.02 1.38 -2.97
N ASN A 115 9.60 0.27 -3.43
CA ASN A 115 10.16 0.24 -4.77
C ASN A 115 9.04 0.22 -5.81
N ARG A 116 9.30 0.80 -6.99
CA ARG A 116 8.32 0.88 -8.08
C ARG A 116 8.68 -0.10 -9.18
N PHE A 117 7.81 -1.08 -9.41
CA PHE A 117 7.94 -2.03 -10.51
C PHE A 117 6.80 -1.88 -11.50
N ARG A 118 7.12 -1.81 -12.79
CA ARG A 118 6.12 -1.77 -13.87
C ARG A 118 5.35 -3.09 -14.04
N HIS A 119 5.78 -4.13 -13.38
CA HIS A 119 5.18 -5.46 -13.38
C HIS A 119 4.66 -5.87 -12.00
N GLU A 120 4.42 -4.90 -11.13
CA GLU A 120 3.80 -5.18 -9.82
C GLU A 120 2.43 -5.84 -9.98
N VAL A 121 2.16 -6.74 -9.06
CA VAL A 121 0.85 -7.36 -8.88
C VAL A 121 0.42 -7.14 -7.43
N CYS A 122 -0.62 -6.34 -7.26
CA CYS A 122 -1.20 -6.07 -5.94
C CYS A 122 -2.46 -6.93 -5.78
N VAL A 123 -2.48 -7.82 -4.80
CA VAL A 123 -3.59 -8.74 -4.57
C VAL A 123 -4.52 -8.17 -3.52
N TYR A 124 -5.81 -8.11 -3.83
CA TYR A 124 -6.91 -7.69 -2.97
C TYR A 124 -7.79 -8.91 -2.64
N PRO A 125 -7.47 -9.66 -1.59
CA PRO A 125 -8.15 -10.93 -1.32
C PRO A 125 -9.63 -10.77 -1.00
N ASP A 126 -10.02 -9.70 -0.32
CA ASP A 126 -11.41 -9.44 0.07
C ASP A 126 -12.31 -9.15 -1.14
N GLN A 127 -11.76 -8.54 -2.21
CA GLN A 127 -12.45 -8.28 -3.46
C GLN A 127 -12.29 -9.44 -4.46
N GLY A 128 -11.43 -10.42 -4.16
CA GLY A 128 -11.17 -11.54 -5.05
C GLY A 128 -10.48 -11.15 -6.37
N VAL A 129 -9.68 -10.07 -6.36
CA VAL A 129 -9.00 -9.57 -7.56
C VAL A 129 -7.50 -9.34 -7.32
N ALA A 130 -6.74 -9.28 -8.41
CA ALA A 130 -5.37 -8.80 -8.44
C ALA A 130 -5.27 -7.65 -9.45
N PHE A 131 -4.75 -6.51 -9.01
CA PHE A 131 -4.36 -5.44 -9.91
C PHE A 131 -3.00 -5.76 -10.53
N VAL A 132 -2.92 -5.75 -11.85
CA VAL A 132 -1.68 -6.00 -12.60
C VAL A 132 -1.22 -4.69 -13.20
N GLU A 133 -0.15 -4.10 -12.66
CA GLU A 133 0.34 -2.76 -13.04
C GLU A 133 0.62 -2.66 -14.54
N GLY A 134 1.24 -3.67 -15.13
CA GLY A 134 1.56 -3.68 -16.56
C GLY A 134 0.35 -3.71 -17.49
N LEU A 135 -0.81 -4.13 -16.99
CA LEU A 135 -2.07 -4.14 -17.72
C LEU A 135 -2.94 -2.93 -17.37
N GLY A 136 -2.70 -2.27 -16.24
CA GLY A 136 -3.56 -1.22 -15.69
C GLY A 136 -4.98 -1.72 -15.39
N ALA A 137 -5.13 -2.98 -14.96
CA ALA A 137 -6.43 -3.64 -14.82
C ALA A 137 -6.49 -4.63 -13.66
N ASP A 138 -7.67 -4.76 -13.08
CA ASP A 138 -8.00 -5.81 -12.13
C ASP A 138 -8.30 -7.13 -12.86
N VAL A 139 -7.71 -8.23 -12.38
CA VAL A 139 -7.92 -9.59 -12.86
C VAL A 139 -8.59 -10.41 -11.76
N PRO A 140 -9.75 -11.04 -11.99
CA PRO A 140 -10.39 -11.88 -10.99
C PRO A 140 -9.50 -13.06 -10.59
N LEU A 141 -9.27 -13.28 -9.29
CA LEU A 141 -8.45 -14.40 -8.80
C LEU A 141 -9.05 -15.76 -9.20
N ALA A 142 -10.37 -15.86 -9.26
CA ALA A 142 -11.05 -17.08 -9.68
C ALA A 142 -10.79 -17.47 -11.14
N SER A 143 -10.33 -16.53 -11.98
CA SER A 143 -9.98 -16.81 -13.38
C SER A 143 -8.51 -17.21 -13.56
N LEU A 144 -7.70 -17.16 -12.49
CA LEU A 144 -6.30 -17.56 -12.56
C LEU A 144 -6.20 -19.08 -12.53
N VAL A 145 -5.51 -19.62 -13.51
CA VAL A 145 -5.25 -21.06 -13.61
C VAL A 145 -3.78 -21.31 -13.32
N THR A 146 -3.48 -22.21 -12.40
CA THR A 146 -2.10 -22.64 -12.15
C THR A 146 -1.53 -23.24 -13.41
N SER A 147 -0.42 -22.69 -13.93
CA SER A 147 0.20 -23.24 -15.13
C SER A 147 0.80 -24.63 -14.84
N GLN A 148 0.67 -25.54 -15.81
CA GLN A 148 1.28 -26.88 -15.75
C GLN A 148 2.80 -26.82 -15.48
N TRP A 149 3.50 -25.82 -16.02
CA TRP A 149 4.90 -25.53 -15.74
C TRP A 149 5.21 -25.28 -14.27
N THR A 150 4.30 -24.60 -13.56
CA THR A 150 4.47 -24.28 -12.13
C THR A 150 4.29 -25.53 -11.29
N GLU A 151 3.35 -26.39 -11.62
CA GLU A 151 3.12 -27.67 -10.94
C GLU A 151 4.30 -28.62 -11.11
N GLU A 152 4.83 -28.77 -12.33
CA GLU A 152 6.00 -29.60 -12.60
C GLU A 152 7.28 -29.14 -11.88
N ARG A 153 7.46 -27.81 -11.69
CA ARG A 153 8.60 -27.26 -10.93
C ARG A 153 8.50 -27.48 -9.44
N ARG A 154 7.30 -27.50 -8.87
CA ARG A 154 7.10 -27.77 -7.44
C ARG A 154 7.32 -29.22 -7.05
N GLN A 155 7.29 -30.13 -8.03
CA GLN A 155 7.50 -31.56 -7.82
C GLN A 155 8.98 -32.00 -7.97
N ARG A 156 9.87 -31.08 -8.35
CA ARG A 156 11.33 -31.29 -8.49
C ARG A 156 12.08 -30.65 -7.31
#